data_3f7c4b534259e8176c95dbdf3ddcaf47
#
_entry.id   3f7c4b534259e8176c95dbdf3ddcaf47
#
_cell.length_a   1.000
_cell.length_b   1.000
_cell.length_c   1.000
_cell.angle_alpha   90.00
_cell.angle_beta   90.00
_cell.angle_gamma   90.00
#
_symmetry.space_group_name_H-M   'P 1'
#
loop_
_entity.id
_entity.type
_entity.pdbx_description
1 polymer ?
#
loop_
_entity_poly.entity_id
_entity_poly.type
_entity_poly.pdbx_seq_one_letter_code
_entity_poly.pdbx_strand_id
1 'polypeptide(L)' 'MEANKQQIIWLLENVTPYRIAKETGIPRGNLYYLKKGKIKIDNLTFKTASALTELAKKMQKRRGINGRSHKNG' A
#
# COMPACT_ATOMS: atom_id res chain seq x y z
N MET A 1 14.00 -5.13 1.20
CA MET A 1 12.56 -5.26 0.89
C MET A 1 11.84 -5.99 2.00
N GLU A 2 10.61 -5.62 2.26
CA GLU A 2 9.82 -6.31 3.27
C GLU A 2 8.36 -6.36 2.85
N ALA A 3 7.65 -7.36 3.37
CA ALA A 3 6.22 -7.49 3.18
C ALA A 3 5.57 -7.30 4.55
N ASN A 4 4.84 -6.20 4.70
CA ASN A 4 4.23 -5.83 5.98
C ASN A 4 2.72 -5.71 5.80
N LYS A 5 1.98 -6.63 6.40
CA LYS A 5 0.54 -6.71 6.26
C LYS A 5 -0.18 -5.42 6.72
N GLN A 6 0.26 -4.85 7.82
CA GLN A 6 -0.35 -3.63 8.34
C GLN A 6 -0.19 -2.45 7.38
N GLN A 7 0.98 -2.34 6.76
CA GLN A 7 1.22 -1.29 5.79
C GLN A 7 0.35 -1.47 4.54
N ILE A 8 0.18 -2.71 4.11
CA ILE A 8 -0.66 -3.01 2.95
C ILE A 8 -2.11 -2.66 3.25
N ILE A 9 -2.60 -3.01 4.44
CA ILE A 9 -3.97 -2.67 4.85
C ILE A 9 -4.16 -1.16 4.84
N TRP A 10 -3.21 -0.42 5.43
CA TRP A 10 -3.26 1.04 5.43
C TRP A 10 -3.35 1.59 4.01
N LEU A 11 -2.53 1.06 3.11
CA LEU A 11 -2.50 1.51 1.72
C LEU A 11 -3.85 1.31 1.03
N LEU A 12 -4.44 0.12 1.21
CA LEU A 12 -5.72 -0.20 0.59
C LEU A 12 -6.85 0.66 1.12
N GLU A 13 -6.75 1.12 2.37
CA GLU A 13 -7.77 1.96 2.98
C GLU A 13 -7.63 3.43 2.64
N ASN A 14 -6.41 3.89 2.39
CA ASN A 14 -6.13 5.31 2.24
C ASN A 14 -5.79 5.76 0.83
N VAL A 15 -5.48 4.83 -0.07
CA VAL A 15 -5.11 5.15 -1.45
C VAL A 15 -6.01 4.37 -2.40
N THR A 16 -6.45 5.02 -3.47
CA THR A 16 -7.35 4.38 -4.42
C THR A 16 -6.65 3.27 -5.19
N PRO A 17 -7.38 2.22 -5.61
CA PRO A 17 -6.79 1.17 -6.43
C PRO A 17 -6.18 1.71 -7.72
N TYR A 18 -6.80 2.71 -8.32
CA TYR A 18 -6.27 3.33 -9.52
C TYR A 18 -4.85 3.87 -9.29
N ARG A 19 -4.68 4.60 -8.21
CA ARG A 19 -3.38 5.18 -7.89
C ARG A 19 -2.33 4.12 -7.57
N ILE A 20 -2.73 3.12 -6.81
CA ILE A 20 -1.83 2.02 -6.47
C ILE A 20 -1.39 1.29 -7.74
N ALA A 21 -2.34 1.01 -8.64
CA ALA A 21 -2.05 0.33 -9.90
C ALA A 21 -1.06 1.14 -10.72
N LYS A 22 -1.26 2.45 -10.77
CA LYS A 22 -0.39 3.34 -11.53
C LYS A 22 1.04 3.34 -10.98
N GLU A 23 1.18 3.30 -9.67
CA GLU A 23 2.50 3.37 -9.03
C GLU A 23 3.23 2.02 -9.02
N THR A 24 2.51 0.92 -8.95
CA THR A 24 3.11 -0.40 -8.79
C THR A 24 3.06 -1.28 -10.04
N GLY A 25 2.18 -0.97 -10.97
CA GLY A 25 1.97 -1.81 -12.14
C GLY A 25 1.08 -3.02 -11.88
N ILE A 26 0.56 -3.16 -10.67
CA ILE A 26 -0.35 -4.25 -10.33
C ILE A 26 -1.72 -3.98 -10.98
N PRO A 27 -2.36 -4.99 -11.60
CA PRO A 27 -3.67 -4.78 -12.20
C PRO A 27 -4.69 -4.23 -11.21
N ARG A 28 -5.41 -3.21 -11.63
CA ARG A 28 -6.38 -2.54 -10.76
C ARG A 28 -7.45 -3.49 -10.22
N GLY A 29 -7.87 -4.45 -11.03
CA GLY A 29 -8.85 -5.44 -10.61
C GLY A 29 -8.39 -6.23 -9.40
N ASN A 30 -7.12 -6.62 -9.38
CA ASN A 30 -6.56 -7.36 -8.25
C ASN A 30 -6.59 -6.53 -6.97
N LEU A 31 -6.28 -5.24 -7.09
CA LEU A 31 -6.29 -4.34 -5.95
C LEU A 31 -7.70 -4.15 -5.41
N TYR A 32 -8.66 -4.07 -6.31
CA TYR A 32 -10.06 -3.94 -5.94
C TYR A 32 -10.53 -5.18 -5.16
N TYR A 33 -10.16 -6.38 -5.62
CA TYR A 33 -10.49 -7.61 -4.92
C TYR A 33 -9.80 -7.72 -3.56
N LEU A 34 -8.56 -7.24 -3.46
CA LEU A 34 -7.87 -7.17 -2.17
C LEU A 34 -8.60 -6.26 -1.19
N LYS A 35 -9.03 -5.12 -1.67
CA LYS A 35 -9.74 -4.14 -0.84
C LYS A 35 -11.07 -4.71 -0.36
N LYS A 36 -11.74 -5.49 -1.19
CA LYS A 36 -13.01 -6.13 -0.84
C LYS A 36 -12.86 -7.39 0.01
N GLY A 37 -11.64 -7.87 0.17
CA GLY A 37 -11.38 -9.08 0.93
C GLY A 37 -11.58 -10.36 0.15
N LYS A 38 -11.77 -10.29 -1.16
CA LYS A 38 -11.93 -11.49 -2.00
C LYS A 38 -10.60 -12.20 -2.23
N ILE A 39 -9.50 -11.43 -2.19
CA ILE A 39 -8.16 -11.99 -2.24
C ILE A 39 -7.53 -11.64 -0.90
N LYS A 40 -6.99 -12.64 -0.23
CA LYS A 40 -6.35 -12.41 1.07
C LYS A 40 -4.93 -11.89 0.88
N ILE A 41 -4.56 -10.93 1.70
CA ILE A 41 -3.20 -10.37 1.66
C ILE A 41 -2.16 -11.46 1.87
N ASP A 42 -2.48 -12.45 2.72
CA ASP A 42 -1.58 -13.56 3.01
C ASP A 42 -1.29 -14.43 1.79
N ASN A 43 -2.15 -14.36 0.77
CA ASN A 43 -1.98 -15.14 -0.46
C ASN A 43 -1.18 -14.41 -1.54
N LEU A 44 -0.77 -13.18 -1.28
CA LEU A 44 0.04 -12.43 -2.24
C LEU A 44 1.44 -13.00 -2.31
N THR A 45 2.05 -12.92 -3.51
CA THR A 45 3.46 -13.27 -3.64
C THR A 45 4.27 -12.25 -2.85
N PHE A 46 5.46 -12.64 -2.43
CA PHE A 46 6.35 -11.74 -1.71
C PHE A 46 6.65 -10.48 -2.55
N LYS A 47 6.84 -10.66 -3.85
CA LYS A 47 7.11 -9.54 -4.74
C LYS A 47 5.99 -8.51 -4.72
N THR A 48 4.75 -8.97 -4.85
CA THR A 48 3.58 -8.09 -4.82
C THR A 48 3.40 -7.44 -3.45
N ALA A 49 3.48 -8.23 -2.39
CA ALA A 49 3.33 -7.72 -1.03
C ALA A 49 4.41 -6.68 -0.71
N SER A 50 5.63 -6.94 -1.16
CA SER A 50 6.76 -6.04 -0.97
C SER A 50 6.55 -4.72 -1.69
N ALA A 51 6.08 -4.78 -2.94
CA ALA A 51 5.80 -3.58 -3.73
C ALA A 51 4.74 -2.70 -3.05
N LEU A 52 3.68 -3.33 -2.54
CA LEU A 52 2.62 -2.60 -1.85
C LEU A 52 3.14 -1.99 -0.54
N THR A 53 3.96 -2.72 0.19
CA THR A 53 4.55 -2.22 1.44
C THR A 53 5.44 -1.01 1.17
N GLU A 54 6.28 -1.10 0.15
CA GLU A 54 7.16 0.01 -0.22
C GLU A 54 6.37 1.25 -0.59
N LEU A 55 5.31 1.07 -1.37
CA LEU A 55 4.46 2.19 -1.76
C LEU A 55 3.78 2.81 -0.54
N ALA A 56 3.27 1.98 0.37
CA ALA A 56 2.63 2.45 1.60
C ALA A 56 3.57 3.35 2.39
N LYS A 57 4.81 2.91 2.58
CA LYS A 57 5.80 3.68 3.32
C LYS A 57 6.11 5.00 2.62
N LYS A 58 6.23 4.97 1.30
CA LYS A 58 6.48 6.15 0.50
C LYS A 58 5.35 7.16 0.62
N MET A 59 4.10 6.69 0.58
CA MET A 59 2.94 7.55 0.71
C MET A 59 2.83 8.17 2.08
N GLN A 60 3.12 7.41 3.12
CA GLN A 60 3.09 7.92 4.48
C GLN A 60 4.14 9.00 4.68
N LYS A 61 5.32 8.79 4.14
CA LYS A 61 6.39 9.77 4.23
C LYS A 61 6.04 11.06 3.49
N ARG A 62 5.41 10.93 2.32
CA ARG A 62 4.99 12.09 1.52
C ARG A 62 3.99 12.97 2.24
N ARG A 63 3.14 12.38 3.05
CA ARG A 63 2.12 13.13 3.77
C ARG A 63 2.71 13.97 4.91
N GLY A 64 4.00 13.81 5.20
CA GLY A 64 4.69 14.56 6.23
C GLY A 64 4.23 14.21 7.63
N ILE A 65 3.74 13.10 7.76
CA ILE A 65 3.17 12.71 9.04
C ILE A 65 4.29 12.43 10.05
N ASN A 66 4.03 13.05 9.23
CA ASN A 66 4.35 12.94 9.82
C ASN A 66 4.82 13.15 10.28
N GLY A 67 4.71 13.50 10.26
CA GLY A 67 5.07 14.02 10.76
C GLY A 67 5.59 14.28 11.25
N ARG A 68 5.61 14.60 11.28
CA ARG A 68 5.79 15.09 11.84
C ARG A 68 6.21 15.44 11.99
N SER A 69 6.14 15.56 11.89
CA SER A 69 6.36 16.08 12.10
C SER A 69 6.85 16.53 12.22
N HIS A 70 6.86 16.72 12.09
CA HIS A 70 7.07 17.34 12.27
C HIS A 70 7.50 17.78 12.41
N LYS A 71 7.54 17.72 12.31
CA LYS A 71 7.68 18.28 12.48
C LYS A 71 7.95 18.77 12.52
N ASN A 72 7.82 18.81 12.39
CA ASN A 72 7.81 19.46 12.43
C ASN A 72 7.89 19.81 12.41
N GLY A 73 7.90 19.43 12.00
CA GLY A 73 7.55 20.06 12.12
C GLY A 73 7.56 20.20 12.07
#